data_077422a20a5ab098c4b9619bec50b529
#
_entry.id   077422a20a5ab098c4b9619bec50b529
#
_cell.length_a   1.000
_cell.length_b   1.000
_cell.length_c   1.000
_cell.angle_alpha   90.00
_cell.angle_beta   90.00
_cell.angle_gamma   90.00
#
_symmetry.space_group_name_H-M   'P 1'
#
loop_
_entity.id
_entity.type
_entity.pdbx_description
1 polymer ?
#
loop_
_entity_poly.entity_id
_entity_poly.type
_entity_poly.pdbx_seq_one_letter_code
_entity_poly.pdbx_strand_id
1 'polypeptide(L)'
;KYGTQVTALLTKAAGLEIKMVCPLHGFVWRKDIGEIIEKYLHWATYTPEETGVVIAYASVYGNTANAAEILACRLREMGIQTCMFDVSMTPASYVVAAAFRYSHLVFAATTYNAGIFVNMENLLHDLAAHNLQNRTLAFVENGSWAPTSGKLMRQILAPPVSYKHLRAH
;
A
#
# COMPACT_ATOMS: atom_id res chain seq x y z
N LYS A 1 6.48 -10.90 -3.77
CA LYS A 1 6.91 -11.63 -4.97
C LYS A 1 7.37 -13.04 -4.66
N TYR A 2 8.11 -13.27 -3.57
CA TYR A 2 8.67 -14.56 -3.18
C TYR A 2 8.02 -15.17 -1.93
N GLY A 3 6.73 -14.86 -1.68
CA GLY A 3 6.02 -15.25 -0.46
C GLY A 3 6.04 -16.76 -0.22
N THR A 4 5.76 -17.56 -1.23
CA THR A 4 5.75 -19.03 -1.13
C THR A 4 7.11 -19.60 -0.71
N GLN A 5 8.20 -19.09 -1.30
CA GLN A 5 9.56 -19.53 -0.98
C GLN A 5 9.94 -19.12 0.45
N VAL A 6 9.58 -17.90 0.87
CA VAL A 6 9.81 -17.41 2.23
C VAL A 6 9.03 -18.24 3.24
N THR A 7 7.76 -18.51 3.00
CA THR A 7 6.93 -19.34 3.88
C THR A 7 7.52 -20.75 4.04
N ALA A 8 7.95 -21.37 2.93
CA ALA A 8 8.60 -22.68 2.97
C ALA A 8 9.92 -22.67 3.77
N LEU A 9 10.71 -21.59 3.63
CA LEU A 9 11.94 -21.41 4.41
C LEU A 9 11.65 -21.25 5.91
N LEU A 10 10.69 -20.40 6.28
CA LEU A 10 10.30 -20.18 7.66
C LEU A 10 9.76 -21.46 8.31
N THR A 11 8.99 -22.25 7.56
CA THR A 11 8.50 -23.57 8.05
C THR A 11 9.67 -24.51 8.35
N LYS A 12 10.68 -24.58 7.47
CA LYS A 12 11.88 -25.39 7.71
C LYS A 12 12.71 -24.89 8.89
N ALA A 13 12.75 -23.59 9.10
CA ALA A 13 13.50 -22.94 10.17
C ALA A 13 12.79 -22.99 11.54
N ALA A 14 11.50 -23.33 11.59
CA ALA A 14 10.70 -23.29 12.82
C ALA A 14 11.22 -24.20 13.96
N GLY A 15 11.98 -25.23 13.62
CA GLY A 15 12.63 -26.11 14.61
C GLY A 15 14.03 -25.70 15.06
N LEU A 16 14.54 -24.56 14.54
CA LEU A 16 15.89 -24.09 14.83
C LEU A 16 15.88 -22.99 15.91
N GLU A 17 16.82 -23.04 16.84
CA GLU A 17 17.10 -21.93 17.76
C GLU A 17 17.88 -20.84 17.02
N ILE A 18 17.17 -19.85 16.49
CA ILE A 18 17.79 -18.74 15.76
C ILE A 18 18.24 -17.67 16.75
N LYS A 19 19.54 -17.48 16.89
CA LYS A 19 20.16 -16.49 17.80
C LYS A 19 20.44 -15.15 17.12
N MET A 20 20.50 -15.13 15.79
CA MET A 20 20.85 -13.93 15.02
C MET A 20 20.29 -14.05 13.60
N VAL A 21 19.80 -12.93 13.08
CA VAL A 21 19.43 -12.81 11.65
C VAL A 21 20.32 -11.76 11.02
N CYS A 22 21.07 -12.16 10.00
CA CYS A 22 21.99 -11.30 9.23
C CYS A 22 21.45 -11.16 7.81
N PRO A 23 20.55 -10.19 7.55
CA PRO A 23 20.05 -9.96 6.20
C PRO A 23 21.15 -9.38 5.30
N LEU A 24 21.05 -9.62 4.00
CA LEU A 24 21.96 -9.00 3.01
C LEU A 24 21.76 -7.48 2.91
N HIS A 25 20.56 -7.01 3.24
CA HIS A 25 20.19 -5.59 3.30
C HIS A 25 19.47 -5.32 4.62
N GLY A 26 19.83 -4.21 5.29
CA GLY A 26 19.23 -3.80 6.55
C GLY A 26 20.07 -4.14 7.77
N PHE A 27 19.43 -4.13 8.94
CA PHE A 27 20.11 -4.30 10.23
C PHE A 27 20.32 -5.77 10.58
N VAL A 28 21.41 -6.06 11.30
CA VAL A 28 21.62 -7.36 11.95
C VAL A 28 20.77 -7.42 13.22
N TRP A 29 19.89 -8.43 13.30
CA TRP A 29 19.01 -8.66 14.44
C TRP A 29 19.67 -9.61 15.42
N ARG A 30 19.91 -9.17 16.66
CA ARG A 30 20.49 -9.94 17.76
C ARG A 30 19.54 -10.10 18.94
N LYS A 31 18.42 -9.39 18.90
CA LYS A 31 17.31 -9.44 19.85
C LYS A 31 16.01 -9.43 19.06
N ASP A 32 14.93 -9.75 19.72
CA ASP A 32 13.57 -9.68 19.17
C ASP A 32 13.42 -10.44 17.84
N ILE A 33 14.10 -11.58 17.74
CA ILE A 33 14.13 -12.42 16.53
C ILE A 33 12.71 -12.87 16.15
N GLY A 34 11.84 -13.11 17.15
CA GLY A 34 10.44 -13.44 16.90
C GLY A 34 9.69 -12.36 16.14
N GLU A 35 9.91 -11.09 16.46
CA GLU A 35 9.23 -9.96 15.80
C GLU A 35 9.58 -9.87 14.31
N ILE A 36 10.87 -10.00 13.97
CA ILE A 36 11.26 -9.93 12.54
C ILE A 36 10.74 -11.15 11.76
N ILE A 37 10.71 -12.34 12.38
CA ILE A 37 10.16 -13.53 11.74
C ILE A 37 8.65 -13.38 11.52
N GLU A 38 7.90 -12.85 12.48
CA GLU A 38 6.47 -12.58 12.37
C GLU A 38 6.19 -11.56 11.27
N LYS A 39 6.90 -10.44 11.24
CA LYS A 39 6.80 -9.44 10.16
C LYS A 39 7.08 -10.05 8.80
N TYR A 40 8.12 -10.86 8.72
CA TYR A 40 8.49 -11.51 7.46
C TYR A 40 7.41 -12.48 6.98
N LEU A 41 6.73 -13.18 7.91
CA LEU A 41 5.58 -14.02 7.61
C LEU A 41 4.40 -13.19 7.12
N HIS A 42 4.07 -12.07 7.77
CA HIS A 42 3.03 -11.13 7.34
C HIS A 42 3.27 -10.65 5.90
N TRP A 43 4.50 -10.24 5.59
CA TRP A 43 4.84 -9.80 4.23
C TRP A 43 4.78 -10.93 3.20
N ALA A 44 5.20 -12.13 3.58
CA ALA A 44 5.18 -13.31 2.71
C ALA A 44 3.76 -13.80 2.39
N THR A 45 2.83 -13.67 3.34
CA THR A 45 1.43 -14.08 3.23
C THR A 45 0.51 -12.93 2.84
N TYR A 46 1.05 -11.71 2.66
CA TYR A 46 0.29 -10.48 2.41
C TYR A 46 -0.74 -10.17 3.49
N THR A 47 -0.51 -10.61 4.71
CA THR A 47 -1.35 -10.28 5.86
C THR A 47 -1.00 -8.88 6.35
N PRO A 48 -1.96 -7.95 6.49
CA PRO A 48 -1.68 -6.65 7.09
C PRO A 48 -1.15 -6.78 8.52
N GLU A 49 -0.16 -5.96 8.87
CA GLU A 49 0.35 -5.90 10.25
C GLU A 49 -0.64 -5.18 11.17
N GLU A 50 -1.33 -4.17 10.64
CA GLU A 50 -2.21 -3.29 11.39
C GLU A 50 -3.49 -2.96 10.63
N THR A 51 -4.57 -2.74 11.38
CA THR A 51 -5.79 -2.13 10.83
C THR A 51 -5.60 -0.62 10.77
N GLY A 52 -5.65 -0.06 9.58
CA GLY A 52 -5.49 1.38 9.35
C GLY A 52 -5.63 1.72 7.88
N VAL A 53 -5.55 3.00 7.56
CA VAL A 53 -5.76 3.54 6.22
C VAL A 53 -4.52 4.27 5.73
N VAL A 54 -4.04 3.89 4.56
CA VAL A 54 -3.05 4.67 3.79
C VAL A 54 -3.81 5.48 2.74
N ILE A 55 -3.57 6.77 2.68
CA ILE A 55 -4.07 7.65 1.63
C ILE A 55 -2.87 8.11 0.80
N ALA A 56 -2.73 7.58 -0.40
CA ALA A 56 -1.75 8.04 -1.38
C ALA A 56 -2.46 8.96 -2.38
N TYR A 57 -1.98 10.18 -2.54
CA TYR A 57 -2.61 11.13 -3.44
C TYR A 57 -1.61 11.79 -4.38
N ALA A 58 -2.12 12.16 -5.57
CA ALA A 58 -1.41 12.95 -6.57
C ALA A 58 -2.31 14.09 -7.04
N SER A 59 -1.88 15.32 -6.87
CA SER A 59 -2.65 16.51 -7.16
C SER A 59 -1.87 17.47 -8.03
N VAL A 60 -2.55 18.06 -9.04
CA VAL A 60 -1.95 19.07 -9.93
C VAL A 60 -2.19 20.49 -9.36
N TYR A 61 -3.43 20.81 -9.00
CA TYR A 61 -3.85 22.15 -8.57
C TYR A 61 -4.37 22.19 -7.14
N GLY A 62 -4.09 21.19 -6.32
CA GLY A 62 -4.46 21.15 -4.90
C GLY A 62 -5.84 20.55 -4.60
N ASN A 63 -6.77 20.46 -5.57
CA ASN A 63 -8.13 19.99 -5.30
C ASN A 63 -8.17 18.52 -4.81
N THR A 64 -7.39 17.64 -5.44
CA THR A 64 -7.28 16.24 -5.02
C THR A 64 -6.59 16.12 -3.66
N ALA A 65 -5.57 16.95 -3.40
CA ALA A 65 -4.91 17.03 -2.10
C ALA A 65 -5.91 17.44 -1.00
N ASN A 66 -6.68 18.50 -1.23
CA ASN A 66 -7.70 18.96 -0.29
C ASN A 66 -8.75 17.87 0.01
N ALA A 67 -9.22 17.14 -1.01
CA ALA A 67 -10.15 16.03 -0.82
C ALA A 67 -9.53 14.90 0.03
N ALA A 68 -8.25 14.58 -0.21
CA ALA A 68 -7.51 13.58 0.54
C ALA A 68 -7.31 14.00 2.02
N GLU A 69 -7.01 15.27 2.25
CA GLU A 69 -6.88 15.84 3.61
C GLU A 69 -8.20 15.81 4.39
N ILE A 70 -9.30 16.22 3.75
CA ILE A 70 -10.64 16.15 4.37
C ILE A 70 -10.97 14.71 4.74
N LEU A 71 -10.72 13.74 3.84
CA LEU A 71 -10.94 12.34 4.14
C LEU A 71 -10.08 11.87 5.31
N ALA A 72 -8.80 12.23 5.34
CA ALA A 72 -7.89 11.88 6.44
C ALA A 72 -8.36 12.45 7.77
N CYS A 73 -8.79 13.71 7.80
CA CYS A 73 -9.35 14.34 9.01
C CYS A 73 -10.58 13.57 9.51
N ARG A 74 -11.52 13.23 8.62
CA ARG A 74 -12.72 12.48 9.00
C ARG A 74 -12.40 11.08 9.55
N LEU A 75 -11.46 10.37 8.94
CA LEU A 75 -11.02 9.07 9.44
C LEU A 75 -10.38 9.17 10.83
N ARG A 76 -9.55 10.19 11.04
CA ARG A 76 -8.91 10.43 12.35
C ARG A 76 -9.91 10.86 13.43
N GLU A 77 -10.92 11.68 13.10
CA GLU A 77 -12.03 12.01 13.98
C GLU A 77 -12.79 10.76 14.44
N MET A 78 -12.86 9.73 13.60
CA MET A 78 -13.44 8.43 13.93
C MET A 78 -12.47 7.49 14.69
N GLY A 79 -11.29 7.96 15.06
CA GLY A 79 -10.26 7.17 15.74
C GLY A 79 -9.51 6.17 14.85
N ILE A 80 -9.66 6.29 13.52
CA ILE A 80 -9.00 5.38 12.57
C ILE A 80 -7.56 5.85 12.34
N GLN A 81 -6.59 4.95 12.54
CA GLN A 81 -5.20 5.22 12.23
C GLN A 81 -5.03 5.49 10.73
N THR A 82 -4.50 6.67 10.40
CA THR A 82 -4.44 7.14 9.02
C THR A 82 -3.10 7.80 8.74
N CYS A 83 -2.42 7.36 7.70
CA CYS A 83 -1.24 8.02 7.15
C CYS A 83 -1.51 8.51 5.72
N MET A 84 -0.87 9.63 5.36
CA MET A 84 -1.02 10.27 4.05
C MET A 84 0.33 10.43 3.38
N PHE A 85 0.33 10.28 2.05
CA PHE A 85 1.51 10.46 1.21
C PHE A 85 1.15 11.26 -0.04
N ASP A 86 1.83 12.38 -0.24
CA ASP A 86 1.91 13.02 -1.55
C ASP A 86 2.91 12.23 -2.40
N VAL A 87 2.41 11.51 -3.39
CA VAL A 87 3.26 10.66 -4.23
C VAL A 87 4.14 11.45 -5.21
N SER A 88 3.92 12.77 -5.31
CA SER A 88 4.79 13.66 -6.07
C SER A 88 6.05 14.06 -5.27
N MET A 89 5.99 13.94 -3.94
CA MET A 89 7.06 14.37 -3.03
C MET A 89 7.67 13.20 -2.27
N THR A 90 6.94 12.09 -2.12
CA THR A 90 7.36 10.93 -1.32
C THR A 90 7.90 9.82 -2.21
N PRO A 91 9.10 9.29 -1.96
CA PRO A 91 9.60 8.13 -2.66
C PRO A 91 8.62 6.93 -2.55
N ALA A 92 8.39 6.23 -3.66
CA ALA A 92 7.43 5.12 -3.73
C ALA A 92 7.67 4.04 -2.67
N SER A 93 8.93 3.79 -2.30
CA SER A 93 9.30 2.79 -1.28
C SER A 93 8.63 3.00 0.09
N TYR A 94 8.41 4.25 0.50
CA TYR A 94 7.69 4.55 1.76
C TYR A 94 6.20 4.20 1.65
N VAL A 95 5.60 4.48 0.50
CA VAL A 95 4.19 4.15 0.25
C VAL A 95 4.00 2.65 0.14
N VAL A 96 4.93 1.94 -0.53
CA VAL A 96 4.93 0.47 -0.62
C VAL A 96 5.06 -0.15 0.77
N ALA A 97 5.99 0.33 1.61
CA ALA A 97 6.13 -0.15 2.98
C ALA A 97 4.84 0.04 3.80
N ALA A 98 4.21 1.21 3.71
CA ALA A 98 2.94 1.48 4.36
C ALA A 98 1.80 0.60 3.81
N ALA A 99 1.77 0.34 2.50
CA ALA A 99 0.78 -0.53 1.86
C ALA A 99 0.90 -2.00 2.31
N PHE A 100 2.10 -2.46 2.66
CA PHE A 100 2.30 -3.78 3.28
C PHE A 100 1.87 -3.80 4.75
N ARG A 101 2.03 -2.71 5.46
CA ARG A 101 1.69 -2.60 6.88
C ARG A 101 0.19 -2.50 7.13
N TYR A 102 -0.52 -1.66 6.39
CA TYR A 102 -1.92 -1.33 6.67
C TYR A 102 -2.92 -2.10 5.81
N SER A 103 -4.13 -2.28 6.36
CA SER A 103 -5.20 -3.09 5.77
C SER A 103 -6.00 -2.38 4.67
N HIS A 104 -6.07 -1.05 4.66
CA HIS A 104 -6.88 -0.25 3.74
C HIS A 104 -6.02 0.76 2.98
N LEU A 105 -6.24 0.87 1.68
CA LEU A 105 -5.51 1.79 0.82
C LEU A 105 -6.49 2.66 0.03
N VAL A 106 -6.27 3.96 0.07
CA VAL A 106 -7.00 4.94 -0.72
C VAL A 106 -6.04 5.57 -1.72
N PHE A 107 -6.38 5.52 -3.00
CA PHE A 107 -5.64 6.17 -4.06
C PHE A 107 -6.46 7.33 -4.61
N ALA A 108 -5.94 8.54 -4.48
CA ALA A 108 -6.59 9.76 -4.93
C ALA A 108 -5.77 10.42 -6.04
N ALA A 109 -6.30 10.47 -7.26
CA ALA A 109 -5.59 11.05 -8.39
C ALA A 109 -6.52 11.80 -9.35
N THR A 110 -5.97 12.85 -9.95
CA THR A 110 -6.64 13.54 -11.04
C THR A 110 -6.49 12.78 -12.35
N THR A 111 -7.49 12.92 -13.23
CA THR A 111 -7.39 12.52 -14.63
C THR A 111 -6.46 13.50 -15.35
N TYR A 112 -5.44 12.98 -16.00
CA TYR A 112 -4.45 13.76 -16.75
C TYR A 112 -4.23 13.14 -18.13
N ASN A 113 -4.41 13.93 -19.19
CA ASN A 113 -4.33 13.46 -20.58
C ASN A 113 -5.16 12.19 -20.84
N ALA A 114 -6.40 12.16 -20.35
CA ALA A 114 -7.28 10.99 -20.39
C ALA A 114 -6.75 9.74 -19.67
N GLY A 115 -5.64 9.85 -18.94
CA GLY A 115 -4.98 8.82 -18.16
C GLY A 115 -5.00 9.12 -16.67
N ILE A 116 -4.09 8.50 -15.96
CA ILE A 116 -3.80 8.76 -14.53
C ILE A 116 -2.66 9.78 -14.46
N PHE A 117 -2.63 10.63 -13.44
CA PHE A 117 -1.47 11.48 -13.20
C PHE A 117 -0.23 10.61 -12.97
N VAL A 118 0.85 10.90 -13.72
CA VAL A 118 2.02 10.01 -13.92
C VAL A 118 2.60 9.46 -12.63
N ASN A 119 2.75 10.29 -11.59
CA ASN A 119 3.34 9.86 -10.33
C ASN A 119 2.49 8.79 -9.63
N MET A 120 1.16 8.89 -9.71
CA MET A 120 0.26 7.87 -9.20
C MET A 120 0.33 6.60 -10.05
N GLU A 121 0.35 6.73 -11.36
CA GLU A 121 0.43 5.58 -12.27
C GLU A 121 1.68 4.75 -12.02
N ASN A 122 2.84 5.39 -11.85
CA ASN A 122 4.10 4.74 -11.52
C ASN A 122 4.03 3.98 -10.18
N LEU A 123 3.45 4.60 -9.14
CA LEU A 123 3.25 3.94 -7.84
C LEU A 123 2.37 2.69 -7.96
N LEU A 124 1.27 2.78 -8.72
CA LEU A 124 0.34 1.66 -8.88
C LEU A 124 1.00 0.48 -9.63
N HIS A 125 1.80 0.75 -10.64
CA HIS A 125 2.57 -0.29 -11.34
C HIS A 125 3.61 -0.94 -10.41
N ASP A 126 4.26 -0.17 -9.55
CA ASP A 126 5.19 -0.71 -8.56
C ASP A 126 4.47 -1.61 -7.54
N LEU A 127 3.33 -1.18 -7.00
CA LEU A 127 2.50 -2.01 -6.11
C LEU A 127 2.03 -3.30 -6.79
N ALA A 128 1.60 -3.23 -8.05
CA ALA A 128 1.22 -4.39 -8.85
C ALA A 128 2.41 -5.35 -9.05
N ALA A 129 3.60 -4.83 -9.34
CA ALA A 129 4.82 -5.63 -9.48
C ALA A 129 5.23 -6.34 -8.19
N HIS A 130 4.90 -5.79 -7.02
CA HIS A 130 5.07 -6.43 -5.72
C HIS A 130 4.02 -7.51 -5.41
N ASN A 131 3.00 -7.65 -6.28
CA ASN A 131 1.91 -8.62 -6.11
C ASN A 131 1.18 -8.45 -4.77
N LEU A 132 0.96 -7.19 -4.34
CA LEU A 132 0.27 -6.88 -3.08
C LEU A 132 -1.14 -7.49 -3.08
N GLN A 133 -1.52 -8.14 -1.98
CA GLN A 133 -2.80 -8.85 -1.85
C GLN A 133 -3.47 -8.51 -0.52
N ASN A 134 -4.73 -8.96 -0.37
CA ASN A 134 -5.48 -8.90 0.89
C ASN A 134 -5.63 -7.48 1.44
N ARG A 135 -5.85 -6.49 0.56
CA ARG A 135 -6.10 -5.09 0.94
C ARG A 135 -7.49 -4.64 0.49
N THR A 136 -8.13 -3.82 1.31
CA THR A 136 -9.34 -3.10 0.89
C THR A 136 -8.93 -1.84 0.16
N LEU A 137 -9.40 -1.65 -1.06
CA LEU A 137 -9.04 -0.51 -1.90
C LEU A 137 -10.21 0.46 -2.07
N ALA A 138 -9.92 1.75 -1.99
CA ALA A 138 -10.82 2.83 -2.38
C ALA A 138 -10.12 3.78 -3.35
N PHE A 139 -10.88 4.37 -4.26
CA PHE A 139 -10.36 5.28 -5.26
C PHE A 139 -11.13 6.59 -5.24
N VAL A 140 -10.40 7.69 -5.23
CA VAL A 140 -10.92 9.05 -5.36
C VAL A 140 -10.41 9.61 -6.67
N GLU A 141 -11.34 9.90 -7.58
CA GLU A 141 -10.99 10.48 -8.87
C GLU A 141 -11.43 11.94 -8.97
N ASN A 142 -10.66 12.70 -9.72
CA ASN A 142 -10.96 14.08 -10.06
C ASN A 142 -10.67 14.31 -11.55
N GLY A 143 -11.48 15.13 -12.19
CA GLY A 143 -11.32 15.48 -13.60
C GLY A 143 -12.41 16.44 -14.05
N SER A 144 -12.05 17.42 -14.92
CA SER A 144 -12.98 18.47 -15.36
C SER A 144 -13.94 18.01 -16.46
N TRP A 145 -13.51 17.14 -17.37
CA TRP A 145 -14.28 16.81 -18.59
C TRP A 145 -14.84 15.40 -18.57
N ALA A 146 -13.98 14.43 -18.35
CA ALA A 146 -14.36 13.02 -18.31
C ALA A 146 -13.42 12.34 -17.31
N PRO A 147 -13.80 12.24 -16.04
CA PRO A 147 -12.96 11.57 -15.04
C PRO A 147 -12.82 10.09 -15.40
N THR A 148 -11.59 9.64 -15.61
CA THR A 148 -11.24 8.27 -16.01
C THR A 148 -10.20 7.64 -15.09
N SER A 149 -9.52 8.44 -14.26
CA SER A 149 -8.42 7.97 -13.41
C SER A 149 -8.83 6.84 -12.47
N GLY A 150 -10.01 6.90 -11.87
CA GLY A 150 -10.49 5.85 -10.96
C GLY A 150 -10.70 4.50 -11.65
N LYS A 151 -11.22 4.50 -12.87
CA LYS A 151 -11.35 3.27 -13.68
C LYS A 151 -9.98 2.70 -14.04
N LEU A 152 -9.05 3.54 -14.45
CA LEU A 152 -7.71 3.13 -14.86
C LEU A 152 -6.88 2.64 -13.67
N MET A 153 -6.95 3.30 -12.52
CA MET A 153 -6.32 2.85 -11.28
C MET A 153 -6.78 1.45 -10.89
N ARG A 154 -8.09 1.18 -10.99
CA ARG A 154 -8.64 -0.16 -10.77
C ARG A 154 -8.07 -1.18 -11.74
N GLN A 155 -7.97 -0.86 -13.01
CA GLN A 155 -7.45 -1.79 -14.03
C GLN A 155 -6.01 -2.21 -13.75
N ILE A 156 -5.17 -1.29 -13.28
CA ILE A 156 -3.77 -1.60 -12.94
C ILE A 156 -3.70 -2.55 -11.75
N LEU A 157 -4.53 -2.35 -10.72
CA LEU A 157 -4.48 -3.15 -9.49
C LEU A 157 -5.37 -4.40 -9.53
N ALA A 158 -6.30 -4.53 -10.50
CA ALA A 158 -7.27 -5.61 -10.55
C ALA A 158 -6.71 -7.04 -10.71
N PRO A 159 -5.65 -7.31 -11.47
CA PRO A 159 -5.18 -8.67 -11.69
C PRO A 159 -4.37 -9.27 -10.53
N PRO A 160 -3.51 -8.54 -9.80
CA PRO A 160 -2.70 -9.12 -8.73
C PRO A 160 -3.32 -8.97 -7.33
N VAL A 161 -4.31 -8.08 -7.14
CA VAL A 161 -4.81 -7.73 -5.80
C VAL A 161 -6.19 -8.34 -5.58
N SER A 162 -6.30 -9.27 -4.64
CA SER A 162 -7.60 -9.67 -4.10
C SER A 162 -8.16 -8.54 -3.23
N TYR A 163 -9.21 -7.84 -3.67
CA TYR A 163 -9.75 -6.68 -2.99
C TYR A 163 -11.26 -6.77 -2.75
N LYS A 164 -11.70 -6.15 -1.66
CA LYS A 164 -13.11 -5.85 -1.43
C LYS A 164 -13.41 -4.45 -1.97
N HIS A 165 -14.40 -4.34 -2.86
CA HIS A 165 -14.85 -3.05 -3.35
C HIS A 165 -15.68 -2.30 -2.31
N LEU A 166 -15.29 -1.06 -2.00
CA LEU A 166 -16.19 -0.06 -1.48
C LEU A 166 -16.56 0.88 -2.63
N ARG A 167 -17.84 0.91 -3.02
CA ARG A 167 -18.38 1.97 -3.88
C ARG A 167 -18.75 3.15 -2.98
N ALA A 168 -18.06 4.28 -3.13
CA ALA A 168 -18.62 5.55 -2.72
C ALA A 168 -19.60 5.99 -3.84
N HIS A 169 -20.85 6.23 -3.48
CA HIS A 169 -21.87 6.89 -4.32
C HIS A 169 -21.86 8.37 -4.01
#